data_44f7369f733eeaeea3cc8195cf3082e7
#
_entry.id   44f7369f733eeaeea3cc8195cf3082e7
#
_cell.length_a   1.000
_cell.length_b   1.000
_cell.length_c   1.000
_cell.angle_alpha   90.00
_cell.angle_beta   90.00
_cell.angle_gamma   90.00
#
_symmetry.space_group_name_H-M   'P 1'
#
loop_
_entity.id
_entity.type
_entity.pdbx_description
1 polymer ?
#
loop_
_entity_poly.entity_id
_entity_poly.type
_entity_poly.pdbx_seq_one_letter_code
_entity_poly.pdbx_strand_id
1 'polypeptide(L)' 'MSIYQQNGFENRKEYLEHLAEEWEVSEDDVFALADCLGPNEDFDGLVSMVQDLSPHY' A
#
# COMPACT_ATOMS: atom_id res chain seq x y z
N MET A 1 4.67 -18.90 3.61
CA MET A 1 3.59 -17.92 3.48
C MET A 1 4.19 -16.52 3.45
N SER A 2 3.77 -15.69 2.51
CA SER A 2 4.30 -14.34 2.41
C SER A 2 3.70 -13.43 3.48
N ILE A 3 4.34 -12.28 3.71
CA ILE A 3 3.83 -11.30 4.67
C ILE A 3 2.43 -10.81 4.25
N TYR A 4 2.15 -10.76 2.95
CA TYR A 4 0.83 -10.34 2.46
C TYR A 4 -0.24 -11.35 2.84
N GLN A 5 0.04 -12.63 2.69
CA GLN A 5 -0.90 -13.69 3.08
C GLN A 5 -1.13 -13.72 4.58
N GLN A 6 -0.10 -13.43 5.38
CA GLN A 6 -0.23 -13.34 6.84
C GLN A 6 -1.16 -12.21 7.25
N ASN A 7 -1.30 -11.19 6.41
CA ASN A 7 -2.18 -10.04 6.68
C ASN A 7 -3.51 -10.11 5.93
N GLY A 8 -3.84 -11.26 5.34
CA GLY A 8 -5.11 -11.49 4.70
C GLY A 8 -5.19 -11.13 3.22
N PHE A 9 -4.06 -10.95 2.55
CA PHE A 9 -3.99 -10.63 1.13
C PHE A 9 -3.33 -11.77 0.37
N GLU A 10 -3.80 -12.04 -0.84
CA GLU A 10 -3.21 -13.12 -1.65
C GLU A 10 -1.81 -12.77 -2.13
N ASN A 11 -1.57 -11.50 -2.45
CA ASN A 11 -0.31 -11.04 -2.99
C ASN A 11 -0.15 -9.54 -2.78
N ARG A 12 1.01 -9.01 -3.21
CA ARG A 12 1.32 -7.60 -3.04
C ARG A 12 0.33 -6.70 -3.79
N LYS A 13 -0.10 -7.11 -4.97
CA LYS A 13 -1.05 -6.32 -5.77
C LYS A 13 -2.34 -6.09 -5.00
N GLU A 14 -2.91 -7.15 -4.39
CA GLU A 14 -4.13 -7.01 -3.62
C GLU A 14 -3.95 -6.09 -2.42
N TYR A 15 -2.81 -6.20 -1.75
CA TYR A 15 -2.49 -5.34 -0.63
C TYR A 15 -2.45 -3.87 -1.04
N LEU A 16 -1.78 -3.57 -2.16
CA LEU A 16 -1.68 -2.19 -2.65
C LEU A 16 -3.03 -1.65 -3.09
N GLU A 17 -3.85 -2.46 -3.74
CA GLU A 17 -5.21 -2.08 -4.11
C GLU A 17 -6.05 -1.78 -2.87
N HIS A 18 -5.90 -2.59 -1.84
CA HIS A 18 -6.60 -2.38 -0.57
C HIS A 18 -6.18 -1.06 0.09
N LEU A 19 -4.90 -0.75 0.09
CA LEU A 19 -4.41 0.52 0.65
C LEU A 19 -5.02 1.70 -0.08
N ALA A 20 -5.05 1.64 -1.41
CA ALA A 20 -5.62 2.71 -2.21
C ALA A 20 -7.08 2.94 -1.87
N GLU A 21 -7.85 1.86 -1.75
CA GLU A 21 -9.25 1.93 -1.43
C GLU A 21 -9.49 2.41 0.00
N GLU A 22 -8.75 1.88 0.95
CA GLU A 22 -8.92 2.22 2.37
C GLU A 22 -8.64 3.70 2.63
N TRP A 23 -7.61 4.24 2.02
CA TRP A 23 -7.21 5.63 2.24
C TRP A 23 -7.74 6.58 1.17
N GLU A 24 -8.53 6.06 0.22
CA GLU A 24 -9.11 6.83 -0.89
C GLU A 24 -8.05 7.58 -1.70
N VAL A 25 -6.96 6.88 -1.98
CA VAL A 25 -5.86 7.38 -2.79
C VAL A 25 -5.89 6.62 -4.12
N SER A 26 -5.41 7.26 -5.20
CA SER A 26 -5.34 6.62 -6.50
C SER A 26 -4.46 5.36 -6.45
N GLU A 27 -4.93 4.27 -7.06
CA GLU A 27 -4.13 3.04 -7.17
C GLU A 27 -2.81 3.32 -7.89
N ASP A 28 -2.82 4.16 -8.93
CA ASP A 28 -1.62 4.52 -9.65
C ASP A 28 -0.59 5.18 -8.74
N ASP A 29 -1.05 6.05 -7.85
CA ASP A 29 -0.16 6.72 -6.90
C ASP A 29 0.41 5.72 -5.90
N VAL A 30 -0.41 4.82 -5.39
CA VAL A 30 0.05 3.81 -4.43
C VAL A 30 1.07 2.88 -5.08
N PHE A 31 0.79 2.42 -6.30
CA PHE A 31 1.70 1.54 -7.01
C PHE A 31 3.02 2.24 -7.33
N ALA A 32 2.97 3.51 -7.72
CA ALA A 32 4.18 4.29 -8.00
C ALA A 32 5.04 4.44 -6.74
N LEU A 33 4.42 4.76 -5.62
CA LEU A 33 5.13 4.89 -4.35
C LEU A 33 5.73 3.55 -3.91
N ALA A 34 4.95 2.47 -4.03
CA ALA A 34 5.41 1.14 -3.67
C ALA A 34 6.62 0.71 -4.50
N ASP A 35 6.59 1.04 -5.80
CA ASP A 35 7.70 0.71 -6.69
C ASP A 35 8.94 1.52 -6.33
N CYS A 36 8.75 2.78 -5.96
CA CYS A 36 9.85 3.68 -5.60
C CYS A 36 10.50 3.28 -4.28
N LEU A 37 9.69 2.90 -3.29
CA LEU A 37 10.18 2.55 -1.96
C LEU A 37 10.66 1.10 -1.84
N GLY A 38 10.09 0.21 -2.63
CA GLY A 38 10.41 -1.21 -2.59
C GLY A 38 9.57 -1.99 -1.57
N PRO A 39 9.55 -3.34 -1.69
CA PRO A 39 8.70 -4.19 -0.86
C PRO A 39 8.98 -4.10 0.63
N ASN A 40 10.20 -3.75 1.02
CA ASN A 40 10.57 -3.66 2.43
C ASN A 40 9.83 -2.56 3.17
N GLU A 41 9.29 -1.58 2.45
CA GLU A 41 8.58 -0.45 3.03
C GLU A 41 7.06 -0.58 2.93
N ASP A 42 6.56 -1.69 2.41
CA ASP A 42 5.12 -1.86 2.16
C ASP A 42 4.26 -1.72 3.42
N PHE A 43 4.77 -2.14 4.57
CA PHE A 43 4.03 -2.07 5.84
C PHE A 43 4.55 -0.99 6.77
N ASP A 44 5.41 -0.10 6.28
CA ASP A 44 6.00 0.96 7.08
C ASP A 44 6.00 2.28 6.31
N GLY A 45 7.07 2.60 5.58
CA GLY A 45 7.18 3.87 4.87
C GLY A 45 6.08 4.11 3.86
N LEU A 46 5.67 3.06 3.13
CA LEU A 46 4.59 3.20 2.16
C LEU A 46 3.28 3.60 2.83
N VAL A 47 2.94 2.98 3.95
CA VAL A 47 1.70 3.31 4.66
C VAL A 47 1.71 4.77 5.09
N SER A 48 2.82 5.26 5.62
CA SER A 48 2.95 6.66 6.02
C SER A 48 2.74 7.61 4.85
N MET A 49 3.32 7.28 3.68
CA MET A 49 3.18 8.13 2.50
C MET A 49 1.77 8.11 1.93
N VAL A 50 1.12 6.96 1.96
CA VAL A 50 -0.28 6.85 1.53
C VAL A 50 -1.18 7.67 2.45
N GLN A 51 -0.93 7.62 3.75
CA GLN A 51 -1.69 8.43 4.71
C GLN A 51 -1.54 9.94 4.43
N ASP A 52 -0.32 10.36 4.06
CA ASP A 52 -0.07 11.77 3.72
C ASP A 52 -0.85 12.21 2.49
N LEU A 53 -1.09 11.30 1.56
CA LEU A 53 -1.86 11.59 0.35
C LEU A 53 -3.36 11.49 0.57
N SER A 54 -3.79 10.85 1.65
CA SER A 54 -5.20 10.58 1.90
C SER A 54 -5.97 11.88 2.18
N PRO A 55 -7.14 12.09 1.54
CA PRO A 55 -7.95 13.27 1.81
C PRO A 55 -8.63 13.25 3.17
N HIS A 56 -8.61 12.12 3.85
CA HIS A 56 -9.26 11.96 5.15
C HIS A 56 -8.30 12.05 6.33
N TYR A 57 -7.05 12.25 6.05
CA TYR A 57 -6.03 12.32 7.10
C TYR A 57 -5.94 13.68 7.78
#